data_161fb932bde674c36f078bb7adfcc3c2
#
_entry.id   161fb932bde674c36f078bb7adfcc3c2
#
_cell.length_a   1.000
_cell.length_b   1.000
_cell.length_c   1.000
_cell.angle_alpha   90.00
_cell.angle_beta   90.00
_cell.angle_gamma   90.00
#
_symmetry.space_group_name_H-M   'P 1'
#
loop_
_entity.id
_entity.type
_entity.pdbx_description
1 polymer ?
#
loop_
_entity_poly.entity_id
_entity_poly.type
_entity_poly.pdbx_seq_one_letter_code
_entity_poly.pdbx_strand_id
1 'polypeptide(L)'
;MNKNKPNAMRQAACMILTLVVFMPCNADQFLLANAAEAEKVFWAKIYPGENFTLYCGERFSGKNDDLTIEHVYPVQWVVEYLGCGTTEQCRNESRRFNRIEADLHNYYPTLKMIKRARSNYAYGDIPGEYREFFECDFEQDVRNEIVEARTIARGNIARALFYRHWEYGLPINNHNINTLIAWHTEDPPSKDEKRRNDIIEKLQGTRNTFIDNPGKALQLSGTGETGT
;
A
#
# COMPACT_ATOMS: atom_id res chain seq x y z
N MET A 1 -12.05 -83.83 21.12
CA MET A 1 -12.22 -83.17 19.80
C MET A 1 -12.51 -81.66 20.04
N ASN A 2 -11.45 -80.92 19.90
CA ASN A 2 -11.44 -79.48 20.30
C ASN A 2 -11.33 -78.63 19.06
N LYS A 3 -12.32 -77.83 18.74
CA LYS A 3 -12.31 -76.92 17.57
C LYS A 3 -12.07 -75.46 18.04
N ASN A 4 -10.82 -75.07 17.86
CA ASN A 4 -10.45 -73.63 18.00
C ASN A 4 -11.09 -72.74 16.91
N LYS A 5 -11.77 -71.67 17.31
CA LYS A 5 -12.18 -70.58 16.46
C LYS A 5 -11.13 -69.46 16.56
N PRO A 6 -10.68 -68.83 15.46
CA PRO A 6 -9.79 -67.69 15.54
C PRO A 6 -10.56 -66.38 15.82
N ASN A 7 -10.06 -65.60 16.75
CA ASN A 7 -10.51 -64.24 17.05
C ASN A 7 -10.12 -63.27 15.92
N ALA A 8 -11.12 -62.67 15.29
CA ALA A 8 -10.90 -61.55 14.36
C ALA A 8 -10.67 -60.26 15.15
N MET A 9 -9.42 -59.82 15.17
CA MET A 9 -9.05 -58.50 15.69
C MET A 9 -9.47 -57.42 14.67
N ARG A 10 -10.49 -56.62 15.02
CA ARG A 10 -10.87 -55.42 14.26
C ARG A 10 -9.82 -54.34 14.52
N GLN A 11 -8.99 -54.09 13.53
CA GLN A 11 -8.16 -52.87 13.47
C GLN A 11 -9.04 -51.67 13.12
N ALA A 12 -9.24 -50.79 14.08
CA ALA A 12 -9.82 -49.48 13.85
C ALA A 12 -8.75 -48.57 13.23
N ALA A 13 -8.86 -48.31 11.95
CA ALA A 13 -8.02 -47.32 11.28
C ALA A 13 -8.50 -45.91 11.71
N CYS A 14 -7.71 -45.26 12.53
CA CYS A 14 -7.91 -43.87 12.90
C CYS A 14 -7.45 -42.98 11.71
N MET A 15 -8.38 -42.55 10.86
CA MET A 15 -8.08 -41.51 9.85
C MET A 15 -7.88 -40.17 10.56
N ILE A 16 -6.63 -39.79 10.69
CA ILE A 16 -6.27 -38.39 11.09
C ILE A 16 -6.49 -37.52 9.88
N LEU A 17 -7.61 -36.79 9.88
CA LEU A 17 -7.91 -35.72 8.89
C LEU A 17 -7.04 -34.52 9.25
N THR A 18 -5.89 -34.38 8.62
CA THR A 18 -5.06 -33.18 8.71
C THR A 18 -5.76 -32.04 7.99
N LEU A 19 -6.37 -31.13 8.74
CA LEU A 19 -6.90 -29.87 8.23
C LEU A 19 -5.70 -29.00 7.82
N VAL A 20 -5.39 -28.97 6.53
CA VAL A 20 -4.41 -28.02 5.98
C VAL A 20 -5.09 -26.66 5.98
N VAL A 21 -4.85 -25.88 7.02
CA VAL A 21 -5.22 -24.47 7.04
C VAL A 21 -4.31 -23.76 6.03
N PHE A 22 -4.84 -23.47 4.84
CA PHE A 22 -4.21 -22.53 3.91
C PHE A 22 -4.27 -21.15 4.55
N MET A 23 -3.25 -20.77 5.31
CA MET A 23 -3.02 -19.36 5.58
C MET A 23 -2.69 -18.69 4.24
N PRO A 24 -3.37 -17.59 3.87
CA PRO A 24 -2.95 -16.81 2.73
C PRO A 24 -1.50 -16.40 2.98
N CYS A 25 -0.58 -16.90 2.18
CA CYS A 25 0.79 -16.43 2.16
C CYS A 25 0.74 -15.04 1.51
N ASN A 26 0.62 -14.00 2.33
CA ASN A 26 0.85 -12.63 1.87
C ASN A 26 2.33 -12.59 1.49
N ALA A 27 2.59 -12.60 0.21
CA ALA A 27 3.95 -12.56 -0.31
C ALA A 27 4.45 -11.12 -0.25
N ASP A 28 5.00 -10.71 0.90
CA ASP A 28 5.77 -9.46 1.00
C ASP A 28 6.70 -9.34 -0.21
N GLN A 29 6.84 -8.14 -0.77
CA GLN A 29 7.87 -7.92 -1.78
C GLN A 29 9.26 -8.26 -1.19
N PHE A 30 10.09 -8.97 -1.92
CA PHE A 30 11.41 -9.42 -1.44
C PHE A 30 12.53 -9.24 -2.47
N LEU A 31 12.22 -8.75 -3.67
CA LEU A 31 13.19 -8.56 -4.75
C LEU A 31 13.98 -7.26 -4.60
N LEU A 32 13.38 -6.22 -4.00
CA LEU A 32 14.05 -4.96 -3.72
C LEU A 32 14.46 -4.93 -2.26
N ALA A 33 15.76 -4.91 -2.00
CA ALA A 33 16.30 -5.04 -0.64
C ALA A 33 16.13 -3.76 0.19
N ASN A 34 16.10 -2.58 -0.46
CA ASN A 34 16.06 -1.29 0.21
C ASN A 34 15.54 -0.16 -0.70
N ALA A 35 15.26 1.00 -0.10
CA ALA A 35 14.74 2.17 -0.79
C ALA A 35 15.66 2.70 -1.91
N ALA A 36 16.98 2.55 -1.79
CA ALA A 36 17.91 3.04 -2.83
C ALA A 36 17.82 2.21 -4.12
N GLU A 37 17.60 0.90 -4.01
CA GLU A 37 17.34 0.04 -5.16
C GLU A 37 15.97 0.36 -5.78
N ALA A 38 14.95 0.53 -4.95
CA ALA A 38 13.61 0.90 -5.39
C ALA A 38 13.60 2.24 -6.14
N GLU A 39 14.29 3.27 -5.64
CA GLU A 39 14.39 4.58 -6.30
C GLU A 39 15.00 4.48 -7.71
N LYS A 40 16.06 3.68 -7.89
CA LYS A 40 16.70 3.50 -9.20
C LYS A 40 15.73 2.95 -10.24
N VAL A 41 15.01 1.88 -9.89
CA VAL A 41 14.05 1.26 -10.83
C VAL A 41 12.78 2.10 -11.00
N PHE A 42 12.37 2.83 -9.98
CA PHE A 42 11.22 3.74 -10.02
C PHE A 42 11.36 4.77 -11.16
N TRP A 43 12.44 5.54 -11.17
CA TRP A 43 12.68 6.54 -12.19
C TRP A 43 13.00 5.94 -13.57
N ALA A 44 13.80 4.86 -13.59
CA ALA A 44 14.27 4.28 -14.84
C ALA A 44 13.24 3.38 -15.54
N LYS A 45 12.33 2.76 -14.83
CA LYS A 45 11.43 1.72 -15.37
C LYS A 45 9.95 2.04 -15.27
N ILE A 46 9.51 2.71 -14.19
CA ILE A 46 8.09 3.02 -14.01
C ILE A 46 7.76 4.36 -14.65
N TYR A 47 8.63 5.36 -14.50
CA TYR A 47 8.44 6.73 -14.98
C TYR A 47 9.54 7.20 -15.96
N PRO A 48 9.89 6.42 -16.99
CA PRO A 48 10.77 6.90 -18.05
C PRO A 48 10.01 7.85 -18.98
N GLY A 49 10.54 9.03 -19.24
CA GLY A 49 9.94 9.98 -20.20
C GLY A 49 8.77 10.77 -19.62
N GLU A 50 7.77 11.06 -20.47
CA GLU A 50 6.65 11.94 -20.11
C GLU A 50 5.65 11.26 -19.17
N ASN A 51 5.38 11.91 -18.06
CA ASN A 51 4.47 11.45 -17.01
C ASN A 51 3.88 12.64 -16.24
N PHE A 52 3.08 12.35 -15.20
CA PHE A 52 2.42 13.36 -14.36
C PHE A 52 2.68 13.09 -12.89
N THR A 53 2.83 14.17 -12.11
CA THR A 53 2.92 14.10 -10.65
C THR A 53 1.58 13.69 -10.05
N LEU A 54 1.61 12.95 -8.91
CA LEU A 54 0.40 12.44 -8.27
C LEU A 54 -0.56 13.57 -7.88
N TYR A 55 -0.11 14.46 -7.01
CA TYR A 55 -0.99 15.45 -6.38
C TYR A 55 -1.39 16.58 -7.31
N CYS A 56 -0.46 17.13 -8.07
CA CYS A 56 -0.73 18.31 -8.93
C CYS A 56 -1.09 17.96 -10.37
N GLY A 57 -0.76 16.73 -10.83
CA GLY A 57 -0.90 16.42 -12.26
C GLY A 57 0.04 17.21 -13.15
N GLU A 58 1.12 17.75 -12.59
CA GLU A 58 2.11 18.48 -13.37
C GLU A 58 2.88 17.53 -14.27
N ARG A 59 3.01 17.90 -15.55
CA ARG A 59 3.71 17.12 -16.56
C ARG A 59 5.22 17.23 -16.38
N PHE A 60 5.92 16.11 -16.46
CA PHE A 60 7.37 16.07 -16.42
C PHE A 60 7.92 15.07 -17.42
N SER A 61 9.20 15.22 -17.78
CA SER A 61 9.94 14.28 -18.62
C SER A 61 11.22 13.86 -17.90
N GLY A 62 11.15 12.68 -17.26
CA GLY A 62 12.25 12.17 -16.44
C GLY A 62 12.43 12.91 -15.10
N LYS A 63 13.33 12.38 -14.25
CA LYS A 63 13.65 13.00 -12.95
C LYS A 63 14.35 14.35 -13.14
N ASN A 64 13.91 15.37 -12.43
CA ASN A 64 14.54 16.69 -12.34
C ASN A 64 14.65 17.15 -10.88
N ASP A 65 15.19 18.37 -10.66
CA ASP A 65 15.48 18.86 -9.31
C ASP A 65 14.24 19.23 -8.51
N ASP A 66 13.10 19.48 -9.14
CA ASP A 66 11.84 19.82 -8.44
C ASP A 66 11.07 18.57 -8.01
N LEU A 67 11.39 17.43 -8.59
CA LEU A 67 10.71 16.17 -8.33
C LEU A 67 11.35 15.37 -7.20
N THR A 68 10.49 14.60 -6.55
CA THR A 68 10.89 13.60 -5.55
C THR A 68 9.90 12.43 -5.55
N ILE A 69 10.22 11.39 -4.81
CA ILE A 69 9.33 10.26 -4.56
C ILE A 69 8.43 10.58 -3.37
N GLU A 70 7.15 10.43 -3.56
CA GLU A 70 6.16 10.35 -2.49
C GLU A 70 6.01 8.91 -2.01
N HIS A 71 5.95 8.74 -0.69
CA HIS A 71 5.46 7.54 -0.05
C HIS A 71 4.02 7.81 0.39
N VAL A 72 3.04 7.34 -0.36
CA VAL A 72 1.62 7.58 -0.06
C VAL A 72 1.27 7.14 1.36
N TYR A 73 1.69 5.95 1.76
CA TYR A 73 1.74 5.56 3.17
C TYR A 73 3.06 6.07 3.76
N PRO A 74 3.05 7.03 4.70
CA PRO A 74 4.27 7.65 5.21
C PRO A 74 5.24 6.66 5.81
N VAL A 75 6.52 6.86 5.55
CA VAL A 75 7.60 6.05 6.15
C VAL A 75 7.58 6.16 7.67
N GLN A 76 7.25 7.33 8.21
CA GLN A 76 7.14 7.55 9.65
C GLN A 76 6.09 6.65 10.30
N TRP A 77 4.93 6.43 9.66
CA TRP A 77 3.91 5.52 10.18
C TRP A 77 4.38 4.05 10.20
N VAL A 78 5.26 3.66 9.26
CA VAL A 78 5.90 2.33 9.28
C VAL A 78 6.86 2.21 10.45
N VAL A 79 7.67 3.27 10.71
CA VAL A 79 8.58 3.33 11.87
C VAL A 79 7.82 3.15 13.17
N GLU A 80 6.73 3.88 13.35
CA GLU A 80 5.85 3.83 14.53
C GLU A 80 5.22 2.45 14.71
N TYR A 81 4.66 1.89 13.64
CA TYR A 81 4.04 0.57 13.67
C TYR A 81 5.02 -0.54 14.04
N LEU A 82 6.25 -0.49 13.53
CA LEU A 82 7.28 -1.50 13.82
C LEU A 82 8.01 -1.26 15.13
N GLY A 83 7.93 -0.05 15.69
CA GLY A 83 8.62 0.30 16.93
C GLY A 83 10.14 0.19 16.84
N CYS A 84 10.73 0.41 15.65
CA CYS A 84 12.14 0.17 15.40
C CYS A 84 13.06 1.40 15.64
N GLY A 85 12.55 2.44 16.30
CA GLY A 85 13.32 3.63 16.66
C GLY A 85 13.21 4.77 15.65
N THR A 86 14.33 5.31 15.17
CA THR A 86 14.34 6.30 14.08
C THR A 86 14.32 5.62 12.72
N THR A 87 13.99 6.36 11.66
CA THR A 87 14.05 5.84 10.29
C THR A 87 15.42 5.25 9.96
N GLU A 88 16.50 5.88 10.42
CA GLU A 88 17.87 5.39 10.22
C GLU A 88 18.13 4.09 10.96
N GLN A 89 17.71 3.98 12.21
CA GLN A 89 17.80 2.74 12.99
C GLN A 89 17.01 1.62 12.32
N CYS A 90 15.77 1.90 11.88
CA CYS A 90 14.94 0.93 11.18
C CYS A 90 15.62 0.42 9.89
N ARG A 91 16.25 1.30 9.10
CA ARG A 91 17.00 0.92 7.88
C ARG A 91 18.19 0.04 8.19
N ASN A 92 18.89 0.29 9.27
CA ASN A 92 20.09 -0.45 9.66
C ASN A 92 19.77 -1.80 10.29
N GLU A 93 18.67 -1.92 11.03
CA GLU A 93 18.39 -3.04 11.91
C GLU A 93 17.21 -3.92 11.48
N SER A 94 16.26 -3.39 10.68
CA SER A 94 15.03 -4.07 10.34
C SER A 94 14.93 -4.42 8.86
N ARG A 95 15.17 -5.69 8.50
CA ARG A 95 14.91 -6.18 7.15
C ARG A 95 13.44 -6.03 6.74
N ARG A 96 12.51 -6.17 7.69
CA ARG A 96 11.08 -5.98 7.43
C ARG A 96 10.79 -4.54 7.05
N PHE A 97 11.33 -3.57 7.78
CA PHE A 97 11.23 -2.16 7.43
C PHE A 97 11.75 -1.87 6.02
N ASN A 98 12.94 -2.34 5.69
CA ASN A 98 13.57 -2.11 4.40
C ASN A 98 12.71 -2.64 3.23
N ARG A 99 12.12 -3.82 3.37
CA ARG A 99 11.19 -4.38 2.37
C ARG A 99 9.91 -3.56 2.23
N ILE A 100 9.34 -3.16 3.36
CA ILE A 100 8.16 -2.31 3.39
C ILE A 100 8.47 -0.94 2.77
N GLU A 101 9.57 -0.31 3.14
CA GLU A 101 9.98 0.98 2.60
C GLU A 101 10.23 0.92 1.09
N ALA A 102 10.86 -0.15 0.60
CA ALA A 102 11.22 -0.33 -0.80
C ALA A 102 10.06 -0.72 -1.74
N ASP A 103 8.84 -0.92 -1.21
CA ASP A 103 7.72 -1.36 -2.02
C ASP A 103 7.20 -0.26 -2.97
N LEU A 104 7.34 -0.52 -4.27
CA LEU A 104 7.02 0.41 -5.36
C LEU A 104 5.53 0.75 -5.47
N HIS A 105 4.62 -0.04 -4.92
CA HIS A 105 3.19 0.28 -4.90
C HIS A 105 2.90 1.53 -4.05
N ASN A 106 3.81 1.88 -3.14
CA ASN A 106 3.74 3.07 -2.30
C ASN A 106 4.40 4.32 -2.93
N TYR A 107 5.13 4.17 -4.04
CA TYR A 107 5.95 5.22 -4.62
C TYR A 107 5.19 5.95 -5.73
N TYR A 108 5.14 7.28 -5.66
CA TYR A 108 4.61 8.13 -6.73
C TYR A 108 5.50 9.36 -6.96
N PRO A 109 5.54 9.91 -8.19
CA PRO A 109 6.26 11.15 -8.45
C PRO A 109 5.47 12.33 -7.89
N THR A 110 6.15 13.23 -7.20
CA THR A 110 5.55 14.47 -6.67
C THR A 110 6.55 15.62 -6.67
N LEU A 111 6.05 16.84 -6.56
CA LEU A 111 6.88 18.02 -6.35
C LEU A 111 7.42 18.03 -4.91
N LYS A 112 8.68 18.42 -4.73
CA LYS A 112 9.32 18.53 -3.41
C LYS A 112 8.56 19.43 -2.44
N MET A 113 7.98 20.55 -2.96
CA MET A 113 7.19 21.45 -2.15
C MET A 113 5.90 20.81 -1.62
N ILE A 114 5.21 20.06 -2.47
CA ILE A 114 3.97 19.38 -2.09
C ILE A 114 4.24 18.23 -1.13
N LYS A 115 5.32 17.46 -1.34
CA LYS A 115 5.73 16.44 -0.38
C LYS A 115 6.00 17.03 1.01
N ARG A 116 6.64 18.20 1.09
CA ARG A 116 6.85 18.88 2.38
C ARG A 116 5.54 19.33 3.01
N ALA A 117 4.61 19.89 2.23
CA ALA A 117 3.29 20.28 2.71
C ALA A 117 2.47 19.08 3.18
N ARG A 118 2.50 17.98 2.42
CA ARG A 118 1.83 16.73 2.76
C ARG A 118 2.34 16.16 4.10
N SER A 119 3.62 16.31 4.40
CA SER A 119 4.21 15.83 5.67
C SER A 119 3.89 14.35 5.95
N ASN A 120 3.38 14.03 7.13
CA ASN A 120 2.82 12.70 7.50
C ASN A 120 1.31 12.78 7.76
N TYR A 121 0.63 13.81 7.23
CA TYR A 121 -0.79 14.02 7.46
C TYR A 121 -1.64 12.93 6.83
N ALA A 122 -2.80 12.67 7.42
CA ALA A 122 -3.78 11.74 6.86
C ALA A 122 -4.44 12.31 5.60
N TYR A 123 -5.06 11.44 4.81
CA TYR A 123 -5.88 11.89 3.68
C TYR A 123 -7.34 12.01 4.09
N GLY A 124 -8.00 13.03 3.59
CA GLY A 124 -9.42 13.25 3.86
C GLY A 124 -9.97 14.42 3.05
N ASP A 125 -11.28 14.60 3.12
CA ASP A 125 -11.95 15.74 2.49
C ASP A 125 -11.83 16.98 3.41
N ILE A 126 -11.47 18.12 2.80
CA ILE A 126 -11.32 19.41 3.49
C ILE A 126 -12.43 20.34 2.97
N PRO A 127 -13.30 20.88 3.83
CA PRO A 127 -14.36 21.78 3.38
C PRO A 127 -13.83 23.06 2.76
N GLY A 128 -14.23 23.34 1.54
CA GLY A 128 -13.82 24.51 0.77
C GLY A 128 -12.77 24.19 -0.29
N GLU A 129 -12.40 25.19 -1.06
CA GLU A 129 -11.43 25.09 -2.17
C GLU A 129 -10.34 26.13 -1.95
N TYR A 130 -9.36 25.83 -1.12
CA TYR A 130 -8.24 26.72 -0.80
C TYR A 130 -7.05 26.40 -1.69
N ARG A 131 -6.80 27.19 -2.70
CA ARG A 131 -5.68 27.01 -3.64
C ARG A 131 -4.39 27.62 -3.10
N GLU A 132 -3.85 27.04 -2.06
CA GLU A 132 -2.59 27.49 -1.42
C GLU A 132 -1.36 27.21 -2.31
N PHE A 133 -1.45 26.23 -3.19
CA PHE A 133 -0.33 25.76 -4.03
C PHE A 133 -0.53 26.12 -5.52
N PHE A 134 -0.99 27.34 -5.79
CA PHE A 134 -1.22 27.88 -7.14
C PHE A 134 -2.18 27.01 -7.97
N GLU A 135 -1.71 26.49 -9.11
CA GLU A 135 -2.52 25.64 -9.99
C GLU A 135 -2.64 24.18 -9.50
N CYS A 136 -1.94 23.82 -8.42
CA CYS A 136 -2.03 22.49 -7.84
C CYS A 136 -3.29 22.38 -6.97
N ASP A 137 -4.19 21.51 -7.37
CA ASP A 137 -5.40 21.13 -6.63
C ASP A 137 -5.02 20.18 -5.48
N PHE A 138 -4.43 20.78 -4.45
CA PHE A 138 -3.96 20.12 -3.23
C PHE A 138 -4.17 21.06 -2.06
N GLU A 139 -4.91 20.60 -1.06
CA GLU A 139 -5.20 21.34 0.16
C GLU A 139 -4.57 20.69 1.37
N GLN A 140 -4.30 21.51 2.39
CA GLN A 140 -3.86 21.03 3.70
C GLN A 140 -4.63 21.70 4.84
N ASP A 141 -5.06 20.91 5.80
CA ASP A 141 -5.51 21.39 7.11
C ASP A 141 -4.43 21.03 8.14
N VAL A 142 -3.53 21.99 8.39
CA VAL A 142 -2.40 21.81 9.33
C VAL A 142 -2.90 21.55 10.76
N ARG A 143 -4.06 22.09 11.13
CA ARG A 143 -4.61 21.95 12.49
C ARG A 143 -5.11 20.53 12.76
N ASN A 144 -5.75 19.94 11.76
CA ASN A 144 -6.31 18.60 11.85
C ASN A 144 -5.37 17.52 11.26
N GLU A 145 -4.22 17.92 10.73
CA GLU A 145 -3.23 17.04 10.09
C GLU A 145 -3.83 16.21 8.93
N ILE A 146 -4.63 16.87 8.09
CA ILE A 146 -5.32 16.27 6.95
C ILE A 146 -4.83 16.96 5.67
N VAL A 147 -4.72 16.17 4.59
CA VAL A 147 -4.52 16.68 3.23
C VAL A 147 -5.58 16.12 2.30
N GLU A 148 -6.01 16.96 1.36
CA GLU A 148 -6.89 16.57 0.28
C GLU A 148 -6.14 16.65 -1.04
N ALA A 149 -6.26 15.62 -1.85
CA ALA A 149 -5.66 15.54 -3.17
C ALA A 149 -6.71 15.78 -4.26
N ARG A 150 -6.24 16.24 -5.44
CA ARG A 150 -7.10 16.35 -6.61
C ARG A 150 -7.90 15.08 -6.87
N THR A 151 -9.10 15.22 -7.37
CA THR A 151 -10.07 14.12 -7.54
C THR A 151 -9.50 12.89 -8.25
N ILE A 152 -8.77 13.08 -9.37
CA ILE A 152 -8.20 11.97 -10.16
C ILE A 152 -6.92 11.34 -9.56
N ALA A 153 -6.53 11.69 -8.35
CA ALA A 153 -5.46 11.05 -7.58
C ALA A 153 -6.00 10.27 -6.39
N ARG A 154 -7.24 10.53 -5.99
CA ARG A 154 -7.84 10.00 -4.76
C ARG A 154 -7.91 8.48 -4.77
N GLY A 155 -8.35 7.89 -5.88
CA GLY A 155 -8.40 6.43 -6.03
C GLY A 155 -7.03 5.78 -5.99
N ASN A 156 -6.00 6.38 -6.61
CA ASN A 156 -4.63 5.89 -6.55
C ASN A 156 -4.10 5.85 -5.11
N ILE A 157 -4.39 6.92 -4.34
CA ILE A 157 -4.03 7.05 -2.93
C ILE A 157 -4.73 5.96 -2.11
N ALA A 158 -6.04 5.84 -2.26
CA ALA A 158 -6.83 4.84 -1.53
C ALA A 158 -6.31 3.42 -1.79
N ARG A 159 -6.08 3.05 -3.07
CA ARG A 159 -5.57 1.72 -3.45
C ARG A 159 -4.15 1.47 -2.95
N ALA A 160 -3.30 2.48 -2.86
CA ALA A 160 -1.99 2.34 -2.25
C ALA A 160 -2.09 2.06 -0.74
N LEU A 161 -2.96 2.78 -0.02
CA LEU A 161 -3.20 2.56 1.41
C LEU A 161 -3.82 1.19 1.69
N PHE A 162 -4.83 0.78 0.91
CA PHE A 162 -5.45 -0.54 1.03
C PHE A 162 -4.46 -1.68 0.81
N TYR A 163 -3.59 -1.54 -0.20
CA TYR A 163 -2.54 -2.51 -0.46
C TYR A 163 -1.57 -2.62 0.73
N ARG A 164 -1.14 -1.50 1.29
CA ARG A 164 -0.24 -1.47 2.45
C ARG A 164 -0.85 -2.14 3.68
N HIS A 165 -2.14 -1.90 3.90
CA HIS A 165 -2.88 -2.58 4.96
C HIS A 165 -2.97 -4.09 4.72
N TRP A 166 -3.34 -4.48 3.51
CA TRP A 166 -3.56 -5.87 3.14
C TRP A 166 -2.28 -6.72 3.17
N GLU A 167 -1.19 -6.21 2.58
CA GLU A 167 0.06 -6.96 2.44
C GLU A 167 0.89 -7.01 3.72
N TYR A 168 0.92 -5.91 4.47
CA TYR A 168 1.83 -5.78 5.60
C TYR A 168 1.14 -5.69 6.96
N GLY A 169 -0.19 -5.67 6.99
CA GLY A 169 -0.97 -5.45 8.22
C GLY A 169 -0.81 -4.05 8.80
N LEU A 170 -0.37 -3.08 7.98
CA LEU A 170 -0.19 -1.71 8.44
C LEU A 170 -1.55 -1.07 8.72
N PRO A 171 -1.74 -0.35 9.83
CA PRO A 171 -3.02 0.27 10.13
C PRO A 171 -3.36 1.36 9.10
N ILE A 172 -4.59 1.37 8.63
CA ILE A 172 -5.15 2.57 8.01
C ILE A 172 -5.58 3.43 9.19
N ASN A 173 -4.78 4.47 9.51
CA ASN A 173 -5.09 5.36 10.63
C ASN A 173 -6.53 5.83 10.51
N ASN A 174 -7.25 5.84 11.63
CA ASN A 174 -8.71 5.88 11.80
C ASN A 174 -9.47 7.03 11.13
N HIS A 175 -8.80 7.85 10.35
CA HIS A 175 -9.44 8.89 9.59
C HIS A 175 -9.88 8.32 8.24
N ASN A 176 -11.07 7.71 8.30
CA ASN A 176 -11.92 7.52 7.14
C ASN A 176 -11.58 6.39 6.18
N ILE A 177 -11.56 5.17 6.67
CA ILE A 177 -11.71 4.04 5.73
C ILE A 177 -12.90 4.27 4.79
N ASN A 178 -13.99 4.88 5.26
CA ASN A 178 -15.16 5.21 4.45
C ASN A 178 -14.85 6.29 3.38
N THR A 179 -14.09 7.33 3.72
CA THR A 179 -13.63 8.34 2.74
C THR A 179 -12.72 7.69 1.70
N LEU A 180 -11.79 6.85 2.12
CA LEU A 180 -10.91 6.14 1.17
C LEU A 180 -11.69 5.18 0.25
N ILE A 181 -12.74 4.54 0.74
CA ILE A 181 -13.62 3.70 -0.07
C ILE A 181 -14.43 4.56 -1.06
N ALA A 182 -14.92 5.72 -0.64
CA ALA A 182 -15.58 6.68 -1.53
C ALA A 182 -14.62 7.14 -2.63
N TRP A 183 -13.42 7.59 -2.28
CA TRP A 183 -12.37 7.99 -3.22
C TRP A 183 -12.01 6.88 -4.22
N HIS A 184 -11.88 5.66 -3.72
CA HIS A 184 -11.62 4.50 -4.58
C HIS A 184 -12.75 4.23 -5.59
N THR A 185 -14.00 4.47 -5.17
CA THR A 185 -15.18 4.24 -6.01
C THR A 185 -15.36 5.35 -7.05
N GLU A 186 -15.09 6.59 -6.66
CA GLU A 186 -15.23 7.78 -7.51
C GLU A 186 -14.11 7.89 -8.55
N ASP A 187 -12.89 7.41 -8.20
CA ASP A 187 -11.72 7.37 -9.07
C ASP A 187 -11.26 5.91 -9.31
N PRO A 188 -11.91 5.18 -10.22
CA PRO A 188 -11.59 3.78 -10.49
C PRO A 188 -10.23 3.61 -11.19
N PRO A 189 -9.61 2.41 -11.13
CA PRO A 189 -8.29 2.17 -11.69
C PRO A 189 -8.15 2.53 -13.17
N SER A 190 -7.31 3.51 -13.47
CA SER A 190 -7.03 3.97 -14.82
C SER A 190 -6.18 2.96 -15.61
N LYS A 191 -6.08 3.14 -16.94
CA LYS A 191 -5.18 2.34 -17.79
C LYS A 191 -3.72 2.50 -17.39
N ASP A 192 -3.30 3.71 -17.00
CA ASP A 192 -1.94 3.98 -16.57
C ASP A 192 -1.62 3.30 -15.25
N GLU A 193 -2.56 3.29 -14.32
CA GLU A 193 -2.40 2.58 -13.06
C GLU A 193 -2.30 1.06 -13.25
N LYS A 194 -3.10 0.48 -14.13
CA LYS A 194 -3.00 -0.95 -14.50
C LYS A 194 -1.65 -1.26 -15.15
N ARG A 195 -1.21 -0.44 -16.10
CA ARG A 195 0.12 -0.57 -16.71
C ARG A 195 1.24 -0.45 -15.67
N ARG A 196 1.13 0.49 -14.73
CA ARG A 196 2.06 0.64 -13.61
C ARG A 196 2.09 -0.62 -12.73
N ASN A 197 0.94 -1.21 -12.43
CA ASN A 197 0.82 -2.46 -11.67
C ASN A 197 1.55 -3.62 -12.35
N ASP A 198 1.41 -3.77 -13.68
CA ASP A 198 2.12 -4.78 -14.49
C ASP A 198 3.64 -4.59 -14.49
N ILE A 199 4.11 -3.35 -14.49
CA ILE A 199 5.55 -3.04 -14.44
C ILE A 199 6.09 -3.38 -13.05
N ILE A 200 5.39 -2.98 -11.99
CA ILE A 200 5.80 -3.24 -10.61
C ILE A 200 5.87 -4.74 -10.32
N GLU A 201 4.91 -5.52 -10.78
CA GLU A 201 4.95 -6.98 -10.65
C GLU A 201 6.25 -7.57 -11.23
N LYS A 202 6.67 -7.11 -12.41
CA LYS A 202 7.92 -7.57 -13.03
C LYS A 202 9.17 -7.15 -12.25
N LEU A 203 9.11 -6.04 -11.50
CA LEU A 203 10.25 -5.49 -10.75
C LEU A 203 10.38 -6.06 -9.35
N GLN A 204 9.27 -6.31 -8.67
CA GLN A 204 9.26 -6.72 -7.25
C GLN A 204 8.47 -7.99 -6.93
N GLY A 205 7.76 -8.57 -7.92
CA GLY A 205 7.05 -9.85 -7.78
C GLY A 205 5.67 -9.77 -7.12
N THR A 206 5.18 -8.57 -6.80
CA THR A 206 3.87 -8.37 -6.14
C THR A 206 2.97 -7.47 -6.96
N ARG A 207 1.64 -7.67 -6.85
CA ARG A 207 0.61 -6.85 -7.49
C ARG A 207 -0.29 -6.19 -6.46
N ASN A 208 -0.71 -4.97 -6.73
CA ASN A 208 -1.77 -4.34 -5.98
C ASN A 208 -3.13 -4.89 -6.46
N THR A 209 -3.69 -5.83 -5.68
CA THR A 209 -4.93 -6.52 -6.03
C THR A 209 -6.16 -5.60 -6.02
N PHE A 210 -6.09 -4.43 -5.38
CA PHE A 210 -7.17 -3.43 -5.42
C PHE A 210 -7.24 -2.67 -6.75
N ILE A 211 -6.18 -2.74 -7.58
CA ILE A 211 -6.17 -2.27 -8.96
C ILE A 211 -6.80 -3.32 -9.87
N ASP A 212 -6.47 -4.61 -9.67
CA ASP A 212 -6.95 -5.71 -10.50
C ASP A 212 -8.42 -6.05 -10.22
N ASN A 213 -8.81 -6.00 -8.94
CA ASN A 213 -10.17 -6.27 -8.46
C ASN A 213 -10.64 -5.15 -7.52
N PRO A 214 -11.16 -4.04 -8.06
CA PRO A 214 -11.62 -2.91 -7.24
C PRO A 214 -12.67 -3.27 -6.18
N GLY A 215 -13.55 -4.23 -6.46
CA GLY A 215 -14.56 -4.70 -5.51
C GLY A 215 -14.01 -5.26 -4.21
N LYS A 216 -12.72 -5.62 -4.16
CA LYS A 216 -12.03 -6.08 -2.95
C LYS A 216 -12.02 -5.04 -1.83
N ALA A 217 -12.06 -3.74 -2.16
CA ALA A 217 -12.07 -2.66 -1.17
C ALA A 217 -13.28 -2.73 -0.23
N LEU A 218 -14.41 -3.28 -0.69
CA LEU A 218 -15.60 -3.45 0.14
C LEU A 218 -15.39 -4.41 1.33
N GLN A 219 -14.40 -5.28 1.26
CA GLN A 219 -14.04 -6.18 2.38
C GLN A 219 -13.40 -5.43 3.55
N LEU A 220 -12.92 -4.20 3.31
CA LEU A 220 -12.29 -3.37 4.34
C LEU A 220 -13.31 -2.57 5.15
N SER A 221 -14.54 -2.39 4.66
CA SER A 221 -15.59 -1.62 5.34
C SER A 221 -16.12 -2.26 6.64
N GLY A 222 -15.84 -3.55 6.87
CA GLY A 222 -16.27 -4.29 8.07
C GLY A 222 -15.21 -4.39 9.18
N THR A 223 -14.00 -3.86 8.99
CA THR A 223 -12.88 -4.04 9.94
C THR A 223 -12.76 -2.90 10.97
N GLY A 224 -13.60 -1.88 10.88
CA GLY A 224 -13.56 -0.67 11.73
C GLY A 224 -14.17 -0.80 13.13
N GLU A 225 -14.77 -1.93 13.52
CA GLU A 225 -15.52 -2.05 14.78
C GLU A 225 -14.97 -3.06 15.78
N THR A 226 -13.70 -3.41 15.76
CA THR A 226 -13.12 -4.25 16.82
C THR A 226 -11.91 -3.57 17.46
N GLY A 227 -12.19 -2.63 18.37
CA GLY A 227 -11.17 -1.97 19.18
C GLY A 227 -11.83 -1.17 20.32
N THR A 228 -12.44 -1.88 21.28
CA THR A 228 -12.73 -1.33 22.63
C THR A 228 -11.54 -1.52 23.55
#